data_5d804f99315d8df01a80683010725c6d
#
_entry.id   5d804f99315d8df01a80683010725c6d
#
_cell.length_a   1.000
_cell.length_b   1.000
_cell.length_c   1.000
_cell.angle_alpha   90.00
_cell.angle_beta   90.00
_cell.angle_gamma   90.00
#
_symmetry.space_group_name_H-M   'P 1'
#
loop_
_entity.id
_entity.type
_entity.pdbx_description
1 polymer ?
#
loop_
_entity_poly.entity_id
_entity_poly.type
_entity_poly.pdbx_seq_one_letter_code
_entity_poly.pdbx_strand_id
1 'polypeptide(L)'
;DPYPENLNSFIEQFPVPFISFDNYPIVSINGAPSIIRPDWYRNLEEISAAAKESNKPFWAFALALSHKLDETHFYKIPTLPELRLQVFSDLAYGAQAIQYFTYRGLQHDEPTEVYDLVKTVNQEVQQLAGIFLGAQVISVSHTGSEIPEGTKALGSLPTPIKSLTTSDTGAVVSVLEKGGNQYLVVVNRDFRNVMNLSLIHI
;
A
#
# COMPACT_ATOMS: atom_id res chain seq x y z
N ASP A 1 20.56 5.78 3.24
CA ASP A 1 19.54 6.33 2.34
C ASP A 1 19.10 7.70 2.88
N PRO A 2 19.28 8.81 2.14
CA PRO A 2 18.91 10.16 2.60
C PRO A 2 17.40 10.46 2.47
N TYR A 3 16.58 9.48 2.07
CA TYR A 3 15.17 9.71 1.78
C TYR A 3 14.37 10.21 3.00
N PRO A 4 14.49 9.64 4.20
CA PRO A 4 13.74 10.13 5.37
C PRO A 4 14.12 11.57 5.75
N GLU A 5 15.40 11.91 5.70
CA GLU A 5 15.90 13.26 6.00
C GLU A 5 15.42 14.28 4.97
N ASN A 6 15.44 13.93 3.69
CA ASN A 6 14.95 14.77 2.60
C ASN A 6 13.43 14.97 2.70
N LEU A 7 12.68 13.92 3.04
CA LEU A 7 11.23 13.98 3.22
C LEU A 7 10.85 14.91 4.37
N ASN A 8 11.50 14.78 5.52
CA ASN A 8 11.26 15.64 6.68
C ASN A 8 11.63 17.10 6.37
N SER A 9 12.78 17.33 5.74
CA SER A 9 13.19 18.65 5.30
C SER A 9 12.20 19.30 4.33
N PHE A 10 11.65 18.51 3.39
CA PHE A 10 10.61 18.98 2.48
C PHE A 10 9.34 19.38 3.23
N ILE A 11 8.87 18.54 4.16
CA ILE A 11 7.65 18.78 4.94
C ILE A 11 7.78 20.05 5.81
N GLU A 12 8.96 20.29 6.36
CA GLU A 12 9.25 21.47 7.19
C GLU A 12 9.34 22.76 6.35
N GLN A 13 9.98 22.68 5.19
CA GLN A 13 10.21 23.87 4.36
C GLN A 13 9.00 24.27 3.52
N PHE A 14 8.13 23.33 3.17
CA PHE A 14 7.00 23.58 2.30
C PHE A 14 5.67 23.38 3.05
N PRO A 15 4.81 24.43 3.16
CA PRO A 15 3.54 24.33 3.87
C PRO A 15 2.45 23.63 3.04
N VAL A 16 2.74 22.40 2.59
CA VAL A 16 1.78 21.60 1.84
C VAL A 16 0.67 21.05 2.73
N PRO A 17 -0.58 20.99 2.26
CA PRO A 17 -1.71 20.45 3.04
C PRO A 17 -1.71 18.92 3.13
N PHE A 18 -1.01 18.23 2.24
CA PHE A 18 -0.85 16.77 2.21
C PHE A 18 0.50 16.42 1.57
N ILE A 19 0.96 15.21 1.81
CA ILE A 19 2.19 14.68 1.22
C ILE A 19 1.80 13.77 0.07
N SER A 20 2.36 13.96 -1.12
CA SER A 20 2.14 13.08 -2.28
C SER A 20 3.25 12.05 -2.35
N PHE A 21 2.87 10.77 -2.35
CA PHE A 21 3.77 9.63 -2.37
C PHE A 21 3.66 8.88 -3.70
N ASP A 22 4.76 8.88 -4.45
CA ASP A 22 4.84 8.28 -5.78
C ASP A 22 5.87 7.13 -5.79
N ASN A 23 5.41 5.92 -5.50
CA ASN A 23 6.26 4.72 -5.48
C ASN A 23 5.42 3.48 -5.83
N TYR A 24 5.89 2.68 -6.78
CA TYR A 24 5.16 1.51 -7.30
C TYR A 24 5.84 0.20 -6.90
N PRO A 25 5.06 -0.79 -6.40
CA PRO A 25 5.63 -1.99 -5.81
C PRO A 25 6.17 -3.00 -6.82
N ILE A 26 5.55 -3.12 -8.00
CA ILE A 26 5.72 -4.32 -8.83
C ILE A 26 6.53 -4.00 -10.07
N VAL A 27 7.73 -4.57 -10.13
CA VAL A 27 8.72 -4.29 -11.18
C VAL A 27 9.26 -5.60 -11.79
N SER A 28 9.53 -5.57 -13.08
CA SER A 28 10.34 -6.58 -13.78
C SER A 28 11.77 -6.05 -13.91
N ILE A 29 12.75 -6.84 -13.55
CA ILE A 29 14.18 -6.50 -13.63
C ILE A 29 14.81 -7.37 -14.70
N ASN A 30 15.46 -6.76 -15.71
CA ASN A 30 16.09 -7.43 -16.84
C ASN A 30 15.16 -8.44 -17.56
N GLY A 31 13.87 -8.15 -17.64
CA GLY A 31 12.88 -9.04 -18.27
C GLY A 31 12.50 -10.27 -17.45
N ALA A 32 12.97 -10.39 -16.21
CA ALA A 32 12.57 -11.46 -15.30
C ALA A 32 11.10 -11.32 -14.87
N PRO A 33 10.47 -12.36 -14.32
CA PRO A 33 9.13 -12.25 -13.73
C PRO A 33 9.05 -11.14 -12.71
N SER A 34 7.96 -10.37 -12.72
CA SER A 34 7.80 -9.22 -11.83
C SER A 34 7.87 -9.64 -10.36
N ILE A 35 8.49 -8.82 -9.55
CA ILE A 35 8.63 -8.97 -8.10
C ILE A 35 8.10 -7.71 -7.40
N ILE A 36 7.82 -7.82 -6.11
CA ILE A 36 7.66 -6.65 -5.26
C ILE A 36 9.05 -6.06 -5.03
N ARG A 37 9.20 -4.76 -5.23
CA ARG A 37 10.45 -4.06 -4.95
C ARG A 37 10.84 -4.24 -3.47
N PRO A 38 12.10 -4.61 -3.18
CA PRO A 38 12.52 -4.86 -1.80
C PRO A 38 12.34 -3.68 -0.86
N ASP A 39 12.47 -2.44 -1.38
CA ASP A 39 12.37 -1.19 -0.62
C ASP A 39 10.94 -0.63 -0.48
N TRP A 40 9.94 -1.22 -1.16
CA TRP A 40 8.62 -0.61 -1.24
C TRP A 40 7.91 -0.51 0.12
N TYR A 41 7.90 -1.58 0.90
CA TYR A 41 7.27 -1.56 2.22
C TYR A 41 8.02 -0.68 3.23
N ARG A 42 9.35 -0.61 3.13
CA ARG A 42 10.14 0.33 3.92
C ARG A 42 9.74 1.77 3.61
N ASN A 43 9.61 2.12 2.34
CA ASN A 43 9.15 3.45 1.94
C ASN A 43 7.74 3.77 2.45
N LEU A 44 6.84 2.78 2.51
CA LEU A 44 5.52 2.95 3.13
C LEU A 44 5.60 3.19 4.65
N GLU A 45 6.50 2.51 5.37
CA GLU A 45 6.77 2.81 6.79
C GLU A 45 7.23 4.26 6.98
N GLU A 46 8.17 4.71 6.17
CA GLU A 46 8.76 6.05 6.23
C GLU A 46 7.72 7.14 5.95
N ILE A 47 6.94 7.01 4.87
CA ILE A 47 5.90 8.02 4.54
C ILE A 47 4.77 8.04 5.57
N SER A 48 4.35 6.88 6.08
CA SER A 48 3.35 6.77 7.12
C SER A 48 3.80 7.43 8.43
N ALA A 49 5.07 7.22 8.82
CA ALA A 49 5.66 7.86 9.99
C ALA A 49 5.74 9.38 9.82
N ALA A 50 6.27 9.86 8.70
CA ALA A 50 6.36 11.30 8.40
C ALA A 50 5.00 12.00 8.36
N ALA A 51 3.99 11.36 7.78
CA ALA A 51 2.62 11.85 7.76
C ALA A 51 2.04 11.99 9.18
N LYS A 52 2.27 10.98 10.02
CA LYS A 52 1.83 10.99 11.42
C LYS A 52 2.55 12.07 12.24
N GLU A 53 3.86 12.18 12.14
CA GLU A 53 4.68 13.17 12.86
C GLU A 53 4.32 14.60 12.48
N SER A 54 4.10 14.86 11.20
CA SER A 54 3.72 16.18 10.69
C SER A 54 2.23 16.51 10.83
N ASN A 55 1.42 15.55 11.27
CA ASN A 55 -0.05 15.63 11.30
C ASN A 55 -0.63 16.04 9.94
N LYS A 56 -0.07 15.50 8.86
CA LYS A 56 -0.54 15.73 7.49
C LYS A 56 -0.98 14.40 6.87
N PRO A 57 -2.09 14.36 6.11
CA PRO A 57 -2.42 13.18 5.35
C PRO A 57 -1.39 12.93 4.24
N PHE A 58 -1.16 11.69 3.86
CA PHE A 58 -0.49 11.39 2.60
C PHE A 58 -1.46 10.80 1.57
N TRP A 59 -1.19 11.06 0.31
CA TRP A 59 -1.88 10.55 -0.86
C TRP A 59 -0.92 9.66 -1.63
N ALA A 60 -1.32 8.47 -2.00
CA ALA A 60 -0.47 7.53 -2.71
C ALA A 60 -0.84 7.44 -4.19
N PHE A 61 0.17 7.21 -5.03
CA PHE A 61 -0.03 6.86 -6.42
C PHE A 61 -0.02 5.33 -6.60
N ALA A 62 -1.01 4.83 -7.33
CA ALA A 62 -1.03 3.48 -7.86
C ALA A 62 -0.71 3.51 -9.36
N LEU A 63 0.04 2.51 -9.82
CA LEU A 63 0.43 2.42 -11.22
C LEU A 63 -0.75 2.00 -12.09
N ALA A 64 -0.98 2.72 -13.16
CA ALA A 64 -2.01 2.40 -14.17
C ALA A 64 -1.46 2.43 -15.62
N LEU A 65 -0.14 2.44 -15.77
CA LEU A 65 0.55 2.54 -17.05
C LEU A 65 1.84 1.73 -17.03
N SER A 66 2.19 1.10 -18.15
CA SER A 66 3.52 0.52 -18.32
C SER A 66 4.55 1.59 -18.66
N HIS A 67 5.71 1.54 -18.01
CA HIS A 67 6.84 2.40 -18.36
C HIS A 67 8.17 1.82 -17.89
N LYS A 68 9.25 2.33 -18.46
CA LYS A 68 10.60 2.05 -17.97
C LYS A 68 10.95 3.02 -16.83
N LEU A 69 11.52 2.48 -15.76
CA LEU A 69 12.18 3.30 -14.75
C LEU A 69 13.61 3.63 -15.17
N ASP A 70 14.31 2.62 -15.69
CA ASP A 70 15.66 2.72 -16.27
C ASP A 70 15.87 1.60 -17.31
N GLU A 71 17.11 1.37 -17.72
CA GLU A 71 17.44 0.33 -18.72
C GLU A 71 17.14 -1.10 -18.26
N THR A 72 17.07 -1.34 -16.96
CA THR A 72 16.91 -2.66 -16.36
C THR A 72 15.58 -2.87 -15.68
N HIS A 73 14.91 -1.81 -15.24
CA HIS A 73 13.68 -1.84 -14.47
C HIS A 73 12.47 -1.40 -15.31
N PHE A 74 11.52 -2.29 -15.43
CA PHE A 74 10.31 -2.08 -16.21
C PHE A 74 9.04 -2.31 -15.38
N TYR A 75 8.18 -1.33 -15.34
CA TYR A 75 6.82 -1.46 -14.80
C TYR A 75 5.88 -1.87 -15.92
N LYS A 76 5.25 -3.04 -15.78
CA LYS A 76 4.23 -3.51 -16.72
C LYS A 76 2.86 -2.93 -16.39
N ILE A 77 1.92 -3.07 -17.32
CA ILE A 77 0.50 -2.84 -17.05
C ILE A 77 0.07 -3.76 -15.88
N PRO A 78 -0.55 -3.22 -14.83
CA PRO A 78 -0.92 -4.02 -13.67
C PRO A 78 -2.13 -4.91 -13.96
N THR A 79 -2.15 -6.08 -13.34
CA THR A 79 -3.33 -6.94 -13.23
C THR A 79 -4.21 -6.50 -12.05
N LEU A 80 -5.43 -7.02 -11.97
CA LEU A 80 -6.33 -6.70 -10.84
C LEU A 80 -5.75 -7.06 -9.46
N PRO A 81 -5.12 -8.25 -9.24
CA PRO A 81 -4.46 -8.53 -7.96
C PRO A 81 -3.32 -7.56 -7.65
N GLU A 82 -2.55 -7.13 -8.63
CA GLU A 82 -1.46 -6.18 -8.47
C GLU A 82 -1.97 -4.78 -8.11
N LEU A 83 -3.08 -4.32 -8.71
CA LEU A 83 -3.74 -3.07 -8.32
C LEU A 83 -4.29 -3.14 -6.89
N ARG A 84 -4.94 -4.25 -6.53
CA ARG A 84 -5.43 -4.46 -5.17
C ARG A 84 -4.29 -4.44 -4.15
N LEU A 85 -3.18 -5.12 -4.44
CA LEU A 85 -2.01 -5.09 -3.56
C LEU A 85 -1.52 -3.66 -3.32
N GLN A 86 -1.33 -2.86 -4.39
CA GLN A 86 -0.90 -1.47 -4.28
C GLN A 86 -1.87 -0.65 -3.42
N VAL A 87 -3.11 -0.55 -3.87
CA VAL A 87 -4.12 0.34 -3.29
C VAL A 87 -4.42 -0.02 -1.83
N PHE A 88 -4.64 -1.30 -1.54
CA PHE A 88 -4.99 -1.70 -0.17
C PHE A 88 -3.79 -1.71 0.77
N SER A 89 -2.55 -1.88 0.29
CA SER A 89 -1.38 -1.66 1.13
C SER A 89 -1.21 -0.18 1.45
N ASP A 90 -1.33 0.72 0.47
CA ASP A 90 -1.29 2.16 0.71
C ASP A 90 -2.32 2.60 1.76
N LEU A 91 -3.57 2.11 1.63
CA LEU A 91 -4.64 2.38 2.59
C LEU A 91 -4.36 1.77 3.98
N ALA A 92 -3.79 0.56 4.04
CA ALA A 92 -3.40 -0.07 5.30
C ALA A 92 -2.31 0.73 6.04
N TYR A 93 -1.43 1.40 5.30
CA TYR A 93 -0.43 2.31 5.85
C TYR A 93 -0.96 3.73 6.13
N GLY A 94 -2.22 4.01 5.83
CA GLY A 94 -2.91 5.24 6.20
C GLY A 94 -3.07 6.27 5.09
N ALA A 95 -2.85 5.90 3.83
CA ALA A 95 -3.14 6.80 2.71
C ALA A 95 -4.60 7.28 2.77
N GLN A 96 -4.80 8.58 2.58
CA GLN A 96 -6.13 9.20 2.64
C GLN A 96 -6.73 9.45 1.25
N ALA A 97 -5.94 9.30 0.20
CA ALA A 97 -6.40 9.30 -1.17
C ALA A 97 -5.49 8.43 -2.04
N ILE A 98 -6.07 7.88 -3.09
CA ILE A 98 -5.36 7.13 -4.13
C ILE A 98 -5.45 7.93 -5.43
N GLN A 99 -4.31 8.13 -6.04
CA GLN A 99 -4.15 8.72 -7.37
C GLN A 99 -3.64 7.63 -8.33
N TYR A 100 -3.88 7.79 -9.60
CA TYR A 100 -3.39 6.82 -10.58
C TYR A 100 -2.39 7.47 -11.55
N PHE A 101 -1.25 6.86 -11.71
CA PHE A 101 -0.27 7.24 -12.70
C PHE A 101 -0.43 6.37 -13.95
N THR A 102 -0.96 6.90 -15.06
CA THR A 102 -1.52 8.22 -15.27
C THR A 102 -2.91 8.11 -15.91
N TYR A 103 -3.59 9.25 -16.10
CA TYR A 103 -4.84 9.30 -16.84
C TYR A 103 -4.75 8.62 -18.23
N ARG A 104 -3.65 8.79 -18.94
CA ARG A 104 -3.38 8.10 -20.23
C ARG A 104 -3.32 6.58 -20.12
N GLY A 105 -2.98 6.04 -18.96
CA GLY A 105 -3.06 4.61 -18.69
C GLY A 105 -4.48 4.11 -18.60
N LEU A 106 -5.43 4.99 -18.25
CA LEU A 106 -6.85 4.65 -18.11
C LEU A 106 -7.63 4.91 -19.40
N GLN A 107 -7.35 6.02 -20.06
CA GLN A 107 -8.06 6.43 -21.27
C GLN A 107 -7.12 7.17 -22.21
N HIS A 108 -7.13 6.78 -23.47
CA HIS A 108 -6.53 7.50 -24.58
C HIS A 108 -7.68 8.10 -25.42
N ASP A 109 -7.99 7.63 -26.60
CA ASP A 109 -9.21 8.00 -27.32
C ASP A 109 -10.42 7.21 -26.79
N GLU A 110 -10.16 5.96 -26.39
CA GLU A 110 -11.11 5.05 -25.76
C GLU A 110 -10.57 4.54 -24.41
N PRO A 111 -11.43 4.02 -23.52
CA PRO A 111 -10.98 3.36 -22.30
C PRO A 111 -9.98 2.23 -22.59
N THR A 112 -8.90 2.18 -21.81
CA THR A 112 -7.90 1.11 -21.93
C THR A 112 -8.33 -0.14 -21.15
N GLU A 113 -7.57 -1.23 -21.28
CA GLU A 113 -7.78 -2.44 -20.47
C GLU A 113 -7.66 -2.20 -18.97
N VAL A 114 -6.92 -1.17 -18.54
CA VAL A 114 -6.74 -0.81 -17.12
C VAL A 114 -7.93 -0.05 -16.55
N TYR A 115 -8.74 0.60 -17.40
CA TYR A 115 -9.89 1.39 -16.96
C TYR A 115 -10.88 0.59 -16.10
N ASP A 116 -11.28 -0.59 -16.57
CA ASP A 116 -12.23 -1.42 -15.82
C ASP A 116 -11.61 -2.03 -14.56
N LEU A 117 -10.31 -2.31 -14.56
CA LEU A 117 -9.59 -2.76 -13.38
C LEU A 117 -9.57 -1.66 -12.30
N VAL A 118 -9.23 -0.44 -12.67
CA VAL A 118 -9.24 0.72 -11.76
C VAL A 118 -10.66 1.02 -11.28
N LYS A 119 -11.65 0.96 -12.15
CA LYS A 119 -13.06 1.12 -11.78
C LYS A 119 -13.48 0.10 -10.72
N THR A 120 -13.09 -1.17 -10.90
CA THR A 120 -13.38 -2.25 -9.95
C THR A 120 -12.75 -1.95 -8.59
N VAL A 121 -11.45 -1.64 -8.55
CA VAL A 121 -10.75 -1.33 -7.30
C VAL A 121 -11.32 -0.08 -6.63
N ASN A 122 -11.65 0.96 -7.40
CA ASN A 122 -12.28 2.16 -6.85
C ASN A 122 -13.65 1.88 -6.22
N GLN A 123 -14.45 0.99 -6.80
CA GLN A 123 -15.72 0.56 -6.20
C GLN A 123 -15.50 -0.16 -4.87
N GLU A 124 -14.50 -1.04 -4.79
CA GLU A 124 -14.11 -1.71 -3.54
C GLU A 124 -13.66 -0.71 -2.48
N VAL A 125 -12.80 0.24 -2.86
CA VAL A 125 -12.34 1.32 -1.96
C VAL A 125 -13.51 2.18 -1.48
N GLN A 126 -14.42 2.55 -2.36
CA GLN A 126 -15.61 3.35 -1.99
C GLN A 126 -16.50 2.64 -0.97
N GLN A 127 -16.69 1.31 -1.10
CA GLN A 127 -17.44 0.52 -0.12
C GLN A 127 -16.78 0.53 1.26
N LEU A 128 -15.45 0.63 1.30
CA LEU A 128 -14.64 0.62 2.53
C LEU A 128 -14.20 2.03 2.98
N ALA A 129 -14.56 3.08 2.24
CA ALA A 129 -14.15 4.46 2.55
C ALA A 129 -14.57 4.91 3.96
N GLY A 130 -15.69 4.39 4.46
CA GLY A 130 -16.15 4.64 5.82
C GLY A 130 -15.14 4.18 6.90
N ILE A 131 -14.30 3.20 6.59
CA ILE A 131 -13.24 2.69 7.47
C ILE A 131 -11.96 3.51 7.30
N PHE A 132 -11.50 3.67 6.06
CA PHE A 132 -10.17 4.23 5.78
C PHE A 132 -10.10 5.76 5.92
N LEU A 133 -11.09 6.47 5.40
CA LEU A 133 -11.05 7.93 5.38
C LEU A 133 -11.12 8.52 6.79
N GLY A 134 -10.11 9.26 7.19
CA GLY A 134 -9.97 9.85 8.51
C GLY A 134 -9.59 8.86 9.61
N ALA A 135 -9.24 7.62 9.28
CA ALA A 135 -8.71 6.66 10.25
C ALA A 135 -7.26 6.98 10.61
N GLN A 136 -6.90 6.67 11.85
CA GLN A 136 -5.53 6.75 12.34
C GLN A 136 -4.90 5.36 12.34
N VAL A 137 -3.67 5.26 11.87
CA VAL A 137 -2.88 4.03 11.93
C VAL A 137 -2.34 3.84 13.35
N ILE A 138 -2.80 2.78 14.02
CA ILE A 138 -2.30 2.40 15.34
C ILE A 138 -1.03 1.58 15.19
N SER A 139 -1.04 0.58 14.32
CA SER A 139 0.12 -0.26 14.01
C SER A 139 0.01 -0.85 12.61
N VAL A 140 1.17 -1.05 11.98
CA VAL A 140 1.32 -1.89 10.80
C VAL A 140 2.38 -2.94 11.09
N SER A 141 2.16 -4.15 10.65
CA SER A 141 3.08 -5.28 10.80
C SER A 141 2.91 -6.25 9.65
N HIS A 142 3.84 -7.19 9.55
CA HIS A 142 3.86 -8.18 8.49
C HIS A 142 3.89 -9.60 9.07
N THR A 143 3.24 -10.52 8.36
CA THR A 143 3.34 -11.97 8.57
C THR A 143 4.07 -12.60 7.40
N GLY A 144 4.32 -13.90 7.48
CA GLY A 144 4.94 -14.70 6.43
C GLY A 144 6.31 -15.23 6.80
N SER A 145 6.90 -16.03 5.90
CA SER A 145 8.22 -16.63 6.08
C SER A 145 9.35 -15.61 6.09
N GLU A 146 9.16 -14.50 5.36
CA GLU A 146 10.10 -13.39 5.28
C GLU A 146 9.37 -12.07 5.57
N ILE A 147 9.92 -11.32 6.50
CA ILE A 147 9.44 -9.97 6.82
C ILE A 147 10.19 -8.98 5.94
N PRO A 148 9.49 -8.08 5.21
CA PRO A 148 10.15 -7.09 4.36
C PRO A 148 11.12 -6.23 5.16
N GLU A 149 12.25 -5.91 4.56
CA GLU A 149 13.29 -5.07 5.19
C GLU A 149 12.71 -3.72 5.61
N GLY A 150 13.09 -3.25 6.80
CA GLY A 150 12.63 -1.98 7.35
C GLY A 150 11.21 -2.00 7.92
N THR A 151 10.53 -3.15 7.92
CA THR A 151 9.19 -3.32 8.49
C THR A 151 9.20 -4.14 9.78
N LYS A 152 8.03 -4.32 10.40
CA LYS A 152 7.89 -5.02 11.68
C LYS A 152 7.15 -6.34 11.50
N ALA A 153 7.64 -7.40 12.14
CA ALA A 153 6.88 -8.64 12.26
C ALA A 153 5.63 -8.43 13.13
N LEU A 154 4.58 -9.21 12.84
CA LEU A 154 3.37 -9.19 13.65
C LEU A 154 3.68 -9.57 15.10
N GLY A 155 3.39 -8.67 16.00
CA GLY A 155 3.49 -8.85 17.46
C GLY A 155 2.12 -9.07 18.11
N SER A 156 1.77 -8.22 19.06
CA SER A 156 0.46 -8.27 19.72
C SER A 156 -0.67 -7.77 18.81
N LEU A 157 -1.81 -8.40 18.95
CA LEU A 157 -3.06 -8.01 18.30
C LEU A 157 -4.02 -7.36 19.30
N PRO A 158 -4.91 -6.46 18.85
CA PRO A 158 -5.90 -5.87 19.75
C PRO A 158 -6.92 -6.92 20.21
N THR A 159 -7.35 -6.83 21.48
CA THR A 159 -8.46 -7.63 21.99
C THR A 159 -9.72 -7.33 21.15
N PRO A 160 -10.53 -8.33 20.77
CA PRO A 160 -10.54 -9.72 21.25
C PRO A 160 -9.73 -10.73 20.41
N ILE A 161 -8.83 -10.28 19.53
CA ILE A 161 -8.10 -11.17 18.63
C ILE A 161 -6.96 -11.84 19.40
N LYS A 162 -6.93 -13.18 19.38
CA LYS A 162 -5.87 -13.97 20.03
C LYS A 162 -4.69 -14.26 19.11
N SER A 163 -4.99 -14.64 17.87
CA SER A 163 -3.95 -14.97 16.91
C SER A 163 -4.41 -14.72 15.48
N LEU A 164 -3.45 -14.40 14.63
CA LEU A 164 -3.58 -14.31 13.19
C LEU A 164 -2.37 -15.00 12.59
N THR A 165 -2.62 -15.98 11.74
CA THR A 165 -1.58 -16.69 10.99
C THR A 165 -1.91 -16.72 9.51
N THR A 166 -0.88 -16.65 8.68
CA THR A 166 -1.00 -16.67 7.22
C THR A 166 -0.05 -17.69 6.64
N SER A 167 -0.35 -18.17 5.44
CA SER A 167 0.58 -19.02 4.68
C SER A 167 1.64 -18.20 3.93
N ASP A 168 2.73 -18.84 3.62
CA ASP A 168 3.77 -18.47 2.64
C ASP A 168 4.28 -17.02 2.74
N THR A 169 4.03 -16.20 1.70
CA THR A 169 4.48 -14.80 1.61
C THR A 169 3.89 -13.95 2.73
N GLY A 170 2.71 -14.29 3.24
CA GLY A 170 2.06 -13.59 4.33
C GLY A 170 1.29 -12.34 3.91
N ALA A 171 1.05 -11.48 4.87
CA ALA A 171 0.19 -10.31 4.74
C ALA A 171 0.78 -9.05 5.39
N VAL A 172 0.32 -7.89 4.93
CA VAL A 172 0.29 -6.66 5.73
C VAL A 172 -0.88 -6.79 6.71
N VAL A 173 -0.62 -6.52 7.98
CA VAL A 173 -1.64 -6.48 9.04
C VAL A 173 -1.61 -5.11 9.67
N SER A 174 -2.66 -4.34 9.47
CA SER A 174 -2.80 -3.01 10.02
C SER A 174 -3.96 -2.94 11.00
N VAL A 175 -3.77 -2.22 12.08
CA VAL A 175 -4.81 -1.83 13.03
C VAL A 175 -5.08 -0.35 12.84
N LEU A 176 -6.28 -0.03 12.41
CA LEU A 176 -6.76 1.33 12.25
C LEU A 176 -7.72 1.69 13.38
N GLU A 177 -7.75 2.94 13.79
CA GLU A 177 -8.71 3.49 14.75
C GLU A 177 -9.49 4.62 14.11
N LYS A 178 -10.83 4.59 14.30
CA LYS A 178 -11.70 5.66 13.87
C LYS A 178 -12.96 5.71 14.74
N GLY A 179 -13.19 6.87 15.35
CA GLY A 179 -14.41 7.10 16.12
C GLY A 179 -14.61 6.14 17.30
N GLY A 180 -13.51 5.75 17.96
CA GLY A 180 -13.53 4.81 19.09
C GLY A 180 -13.62 3.32 18.68
N ASN A 181 -13.67 3.02 17.38
CA ASN A 181 -13.65 1.65 16.86
C ASN A 181 -12.28 1.31 16.30
N GLN A 182 -11.86 0.05 16.48
CA GLN A 182 -10.68 -0.49 15.85
C GLN A 182 -11.05 -1.42 14.69
N TYR A 183 -10.28 -1.32 13.62
CA TYR A 183 -10.46 -2.11 12.42
C TYR A 183 -9.17 -2.87 12.12
N LEU A 184 -9.28 -4.17 11.89
CA LEU A 184 -8.17 -4.99 11.44
C LEU A 184 -8.21 -5.07 9.91
N VAL A 185 -7.17 -4.60 9.27
CA VAL A 185 -6.97 -4.68 7.82
C VAL A 185 -5.90 -5.72 7.53
N VAL A 186 -6.21 -6.67 6.66
CA VAL A 186 -5.27 -7.73 6.25
C VAL A 186 -5.16 -7.72 4.74
N VAL A 187 -3.96 -7.46 4.21
CA VAL A 187 -3.70 -7.41 2.77
C VAL A 187 -2.73 -8.53 2.40
N ASN A 188 -3.16 -9.43 1.52
CA ASN A 188 -2.29 -10.49 0.99
C ASN A 188 -1.09 -9.87 0.26
N ARG A 189 0.14 -10.22 0.65
CA ARG A 189 1.36 -9.76 -0.02
C ARG A 189 1.71 -10.56 -1.28
N ASP A 190 1.04 -11.70 -1.50
CA ASP A 190 1.22 -12.49 -2.71
C ASP A 190 0.17 -12.12 -3.78
N PHE A 191 0.59 -11.36 -4.78
CA PHE A 191 -0.29 -10.97 -5.88
C PHE A 191 -0.51 -12.08 -6.91
N ARG A 192 0.11 -13.25 -6.74
CA ARG A 192 -0.01 -14.40 -7.66
C ARG A 192 -0.90 -15.48 -7.11
N ASN A 193 -0.89 -15.67 -5.80
CA ASN A 193 -1.56 -16.79 -5.14
C ASN A 193 -2.54 -16.31 -4.07
N VAL A 194 -3.55 -17.13 -3.82
CA VAL A 194 -4.44 -16.95 -2.67
C VAL A 194 -3.69 -17.28 -1.39
N MET A 195 -3.95 -16.50 -0.34
CA MET A 195 -3.39 -16.70 0.99
C MET A 195 -4.39 -17.46 1.86
N ASN A 196 -3.92 -18.46 2.59
CA ASN A 196 -4.69 -19.03 3.68
C ASN A 196 -4.50 -18.17 4.93
N LEU A 197 -5.63 -17.74 5.50
CA LEU A 197 -5.69 -16.92 6.70
C LEU A 197 -6.43 -17.67 7.80
N SER A 198 -5.83 -17.77 8.98
CA SER A 198 -6.50 -18.21 10.20
C SER A 198 -6.54 -17.06 11.20
N LEU A 199 -7.74 -16.73 11.65
CA LEU A 199 -7.99 -15.71 12.67
C LEU A 199 -8.74 -16.33 13.82
N ILE A 200 -8.19 -16.22 15.04
CA ILE A 200 -8.82 -16.70 16.27
C ILE A 200 -9.15 -15.50 17.16
N HIS A 201 -10.39 -15.40 17.57
CA HIS A 201 -10.85 -14.41 18.53
C HIS A 201 -11.55 -15.09 19.72
N ILE A 202 -11.77 -14.33 20.80
CA ILE A 202 -12.49 -14.80 21.99
C ILE A 202 -13.98 -14.49 21.82
#